data_61c5df317c86253c394175734d613350
#
_entry.id   61c5df317c86253c394175734d613350
#
_cell.length_a   1.000
_cell.length_b   1.000
_cell.length_c   1.000
_cell.angle_alpha   90.00
_cell.angle_beta   90.00
_cell.angle_gamma   90.00
#
_symmetry.space_group_name_H-M   'P 1'
#
loop_
_entity.id
_entity.type
_entity.pdbx_description
1 polymer ?
#
loop_
_entity_poly.entity_id
_entity_poly.type
_entity_poly.pdbx_seq_one_letter_code
_entity_poly.pdbx_strand_id
1 'polypeptide(L)'
;MRVKTVKSTKGSISYSIIRDITKPDGKRSTEIVQNLGNHETLQQLCPEMAPMDYARKIARELSEAEAKGKVTVVKEFDSERLIERDNQNGYDIGYLFIDKLFYELKLDRVCTQIAQQSRITFDLGQVLKTLVSTRILYPSSKRHSLQLSKSYLTPPSLELQHIYRGLDVLAEHSERIQEAVYKNSAALIERDTRVLYYDCTNFFFEIEEEDDLRKYGKSKENRPNPIVQMGLFMDGSGLPLAYTMFAGSNNEQPSLKPLEKRVIRDFNLSELVVCTDAGLSSNANRRFNNTHSRRYVTTQSLKKFRKPLKEWALDKTGWQLAHTQPGDPDHRKLFNLDEIDLDDRTKTYYKERWEPAERTTEEKKQDIRPLEERYIVTFSPKYKAYQATIRERQIDRALKKLDQKEPLKTNNPHSPDRFIKRSSATAEGELAKDYYALDQSVIDKEAQYDGFYCIDSLEYHHQYKLMIGTRIG
;
A
#
# COMPACT_ATOMS: atom_id res chain seq x y z
N MET A 1 -0.76 -15.79 -37.06
CA MET A 1 -0.03 -17.01 -36.68
C MET A 1 -0.30 -18.10 -37.69
N ARG A 2 0.58 -19.10 -37.85
CA ARG A 2 0.41 -20.21 -38.79
C ARG A 2 0.83 -21.53 -38.18
N VAL A 3 0.33 -22.64 -38.72
CA VAL A 3 0.68 -23.99 -38.30
C VAL A 3 1.99 -24.41 -38.97
N LYS A 4 2.94 -24.90 -38.19
CA LYS A 4 4.17 -25.57 -38.64
C LYS A 4 4.05 -27.06 -38.33
N THR A 5 4.29 -27.89 -39.31
CA THR A 5 4.36 -29.35 -39.14
C THR A 5 5.78 -29.83 -39.32
N VAL A 6 6.20 -30.77 -38.49
CA VAL A 6 7.51 -31.43 -38.61
C VAL A 6 7.27 -32.94 -38.61
N LYS A 7 7.80 -33.60 -39.66
CA LYS A 7 7.71 -35.05 -39.80
C LYS A 7 9.00 -35.67 -39.29
N SER A 8 8.88 -36.56 -38.29
CA SER A 8 10.04 -37.27 -37.76
C SER A 8 10.51 -38.38 -38.71
N THR A 9 11.73 -38.85 -38.57
CA THR A 9 12.30 -39.98 -39.33
C THR A 9 11.51 -41.29 -39.17
N LYS A 10 10.72 -41.40 -38.09
CA LYS A 10 9.84 -42.53 -37.81
C LYS A 10 8.40 -42.34 -38.33
N GLY A 11 8.16 -41.29 -39.14
CA GLY A 11 6.87 -41.03 -39.75
C GLY A 11 5.84 -40.26 -38.95
N SER A 12 6.12 -39.99 -37.63
CA SER A 12 5.21 -39.21 -36.77
C SER A 12 5.23 -37.73 -37.18
N ILE A 13 4.05 -37.10 -37.24
CA ILE A 13 3.88 -35.68 -37.56
C ILE A 13 3.59 -34.94 -36.26
N SER A 14 4.37 -33.90 -35.96
CA SER A 14 4.10 -32.96 -34.87
C SER A 14 3.60 -31.61 -35.39
N TYR A 15 2.75 -30.95 -34.60
CA TYR A 15 2.08 -29.71 -34.95
C TYR A 15 2.46 -28.64 -33.91
N SER A 16 2.86 -27.47 -34.42
CA SER A 16 3.16 -26.30 -33.63
C SER A 16 2.59 -25.04 -34.25
N ILE A 17 2.13 -24.11 -33.44
CA ILE A 17 1.73 -22.78 -33.89
C ILE A 17 2.93 -21.87 -33.77
N ILE A 18 3.28 -21.21 -34.87
CA ILE A 18 4.42 -20.30 -34.98
C ILE A 18 3.97 -18.89 -35.36
N ARG A 19 4.77 -17.92 -34.94
CA ARG A 19 4.65 -16.51 -35.26
C ARG A 19 5.93 -16.05 -35.96
N ASP A 20 5.80 -15.25 -37.01
CA ASP A 20 6.94 -14.59 -37.65
C ASP A 20 7.34 -13.37 -36.78
N ILE A 21 8.62 -13.26 -36.46
CA ILE A 21 9.20 -12.16 -35.69
C ILE A 21 10.37 -11.55 -36.45
N THR A 22 10.62 -10.27 -36.27
CA THR A 22 11.84 -9.60 -36.73
C THR A 22 12.75 -9.40 -35.52
N LYS A 23 13.95 -9.96 -35.58
CA LYS A 23 14.96 -9.78 -34.53
C LYS A 23 15.49 -8.35 -34.51
N PRO A 24 16.13 -7.90 -33.42
CA PRO A 24 16.74 -6.58 -33.33
C PRO A 24 17.77 -6.28 -34.42
N ASP A 25 18.38 -7.33 -35.02
CA ASP A 25 19.31 -7.25 -36.16
C ASP A 25 18.63 -7.13 -37.52
N GLY A 26 17.31 -6.97 -37.56
CA GLY A 26 16.50 -6.85 -38.79
C GLY A 26 16.21 -8.19 -39.51
N LYS A 27 16.72 -9.30 -39.01
CA LYS A 27 16.48 -10.61 -39.65
C LYS A 27 15.12 -11.18 -39.27
N ARG A 28 14.41 -11.74 -40.24
CA ARG A 28 13.18 -12.48 -40.02
C ARG A 28 13.47 -13.81 -39.33
N SER A 29 12.67 -14.17 -38.35
CA SER A 29 12.75 -15.43 -37.61
C SER A 29 11.34 -15.91 -37.29
N THR A 30 11.22 -17.12 -36.76
CA THR A 30 9.94 -17.66 -36.29
C THR A 30 10.05 -18.04 -34.81
N GLU A 31 9.01 -17.74 -34.05
CA GLU A 31 8.87 -18.12 -32.66
C GLU A 31 7.76 -19.15 -32.53
N ILE A 32 7.97 -20.18 -31.73
CA ILE A 32 6.91 -21.15 -31.38
C ILE A 32 6.04 -20.55 -30.29
N VAL A 33 4.78 -20.29 -30.64
CA VAL A 33 3.79 -19.74 -29.69
C VAL A 33 3.19 -20.86 -28.84
N GLN A 34 2.88 -22.01 -29.50
CA GLN A 34 2.30 -23.16 -28.81
C GLN A 34 2.68 -24.46 -29.53
N ASN A 35 3.04 -25.46 -28.74
CA ASN A 35 3.21 -26.83 -29.26
C ASN A 35 1.93 -27.61 -29.00
N LEU A 36 1.32 -28.14 -30.07
CA LEU A 36 0.06 -28.87 -29.98
C LEU A 36 0.24 -30.40 -29.79
N GLY A 37 1.45 -30.90 -30.02
CA GLY A 37 1.73 -32.32 -29.90
C GLY A 37 1.77 -33.07 -31.26
N ASN A 38 1.66 -34.40 -31.21
CA ASN A 38 1.70 -35.25 -32.39
C ASN A 38 0.29 -35.49 -33.00
N HIS A 39 0.25 -36.19 -34.14
CA HIS A 39 -0.98 -36.48 -34.87
C HIS A 39 -2.01 -37.26 -34.03
N GLU A 40 -1.55 -38.24 -33.24
CA GLU A 40 -2.39 -39.07 -32.40
C GLU A 40 -2.98 -38.26 -31.23
N THR A 41 -2.18 -37.40 -30.63
CA THR A 41 -2.63 -36.48 -29.57
C THR A 41 -3.73 -35.54 -30.06
N LEU A 42 -3.58 -34.95 -31.25
CA LEU A 42 -4.60 -34.06 -31.79
C LEU A 42 -5.87 -34.81 -32.18
N GLN A 43 -5.75 -36.02 -32.69
CA GLN A 43 -6.88 -36.89 -33.05
C GLN A 43 -7.68 -37.28 -31.80
N GLN A 44 -7.01 -37.50 -30.66
CA GLN A 44 -7.66 -37.79 -29.38
C GLN A 44 -8.34 -36.54 -28.77
N LEU A 45 -7.73 -35.36 -28.92
CA LEU A 45 -8.28 -34.09 -28.42
C LEU A 45 -9.53 -33.63 -29.15
N CYS A 46 -9.62 -33.95 -30.45
CA CYS A 46 -10.77 -33.59 -31.28
C CYS A 46 -11.06 -34.71 -32.31
N PRO A 47 -11.76 -35.78 -31.92
CA PRO A 47 -12.05 -36.91 -32.80
C PRO A 47 -12.88 -36.58 -34.04
N GLU A 48 -13.67 -35.50 -33.94
CA GLU A 48 -14.60 -35.07 -34.98
C GLU A 48 -13.94 -34.25 -36.12
N MET A 49 -12.66 -33.88 -35.96
CA MET A 49 -11.96 -32.98 -36.89
C MET A 49 -10.58 -33.52 -37.23
N ALA A 50 -10.15 -33.31 -38.50
CA ALA A 50 -8.80 -33.68 -38.89
C ALA A 50 -7.75 -32.86 -38.07
N PRO A 51 -6.64 -33.47 -37.62
CA PRO A 51 -5.62 -32.81 -36.78
C PRO A 51 -5.08 -31.51 -37.35
N MET A 52 -4.94 -31.41 -38.70
CA MET A 52 -4.52 -30.18 -39.36
C MET A 52 -5.57 -29.07 -39.25
N ASP A 53 -6.84 -29.40 -39.35
CA ASP A 53 -7.93 -28.40 -39.31
C ASP A 53 -8.15 -27.94 -37.88
N TYR A 54 -8.00 -28.83 -36.91
CA TYR A 54 -7.97 -28.46 -35.49
C TYR A 54 -6.80 -27.50 -35.19
N ALA A 55 -5.60 -27.80 -35.67
CA ALA A 55 -4.44 -26.92 -35.50
C ALA A 55 -4.65 -25.55 -36.20
N ARG A 56 -5.29 -25.51 -37.38
CA ARG A 56 -5.66 -24.27 -38.07
C ARG A 56 -6.70 -23.46 -37.28
N LYS A 57 -7.68 -24.13 -36.70
CA LYS A 57 -8.69 -23.48 -35.83
C LYS A 57 -8.03 -22.78 -34.67
N ILE A 58 -7.15 -23.47 -33.91
CA ILE A 58 -6.40 -22.88 -32.79
C ILE A 58 -5.50 -21.72 -33.27
N ALA A 59 -4.81 -21.87 -34.41
CA ALA A 59 -3.99 -20.79 -34.97
C ALA A 59 -4.83 -19.55 -35.33
N ARG A 60 -6.06 -19.72 -35.79
CA ARG A 60 -7.01 -18.64 -36.07
C ARG A 60 -7.47 -17.98 -34.77
N GLU A 61 -7.91 -18.75 -33.79
CA GLU A 61 -8.34 -18.25 -32.49
C GLU A 61 -7.25 -17.43 -31.76
N LEU A 62 -6.01 -17.92 -31.79
CA LEU A 62 -4.87 -17.20 -31.23
C LEU A 62 -4.54 -15.93 -32.05
N SER A 63 -4.66 -15.95 -33.36
CA SER A 63 -4.47 -14.77 -34.21
C SER A 63 -5.54 -13.72 -34.00
N GLU A 64 -6.79 -14.13 -33.83
CA GLU A 64 -7.93 -13.25 -33.54
C GLU A 64 -7.79 -12.65 -32.11
N ALA A 65 -7.35 -13.45 -31.15
CA ALA A 65 -7.06 -12.96 -29.76
C ALA A 65 -5.90 -11.95 -29.79
N GLU A 66 -4.85 -12.21 -30.53
CA GLU A 66 -3.72 -11.27 -30.70
C GLU A 66 -4.16 -10.00 -31.46
N ALA A 67 -4.98 -10.12 -32.50
CA ALA A 67 -5.51 -8.97 -33.23
C ALA A 67 -6.45 -8.11 -32.39
N LYS A 68 -7.28 -8.72 -31.53
CA LYS A 68 -8.14 -8.00 -30.59
C LYS A 68 -7.32 -7.21 -29.55
N GLY A 69 -6.10 -7.66 -29.22
CA GLY A 69 -5.17 -6.94 -28.37
C GLY A 69 -4.34 -5.85 -29.06
N LYS A 70 -4.34 -5.79 -30.39
CA LYS A 70 -3.60 -4.80 -31.18
C LYS A 70 -4.53 -3.70 -31.67
N VAL A 71 -4.51 -2.56 -31.00
CA VAL A 71 -5.16 -1.33 -31.51
C VAL A 71 -4.17 -0.68 -32.47
N THR A 72 -4.48 -0.71 -33.77
CA THR A 72 -3.73 0.05 -34.79
C THR A 72 -4.49 1.32 -35.09
N VAL A 73 -3.90 2.46 -34.78
CA VAL A 73 -4.44 3.78 -35.13
C VAL A 73 -3.64 4.31 -36.32
N VAL A 74 -4.33 4.58 -37.43
CA VAL A 74 -3.74 5.19 -38.60
C VAL A 74 -4.22 6.65 -38.67
N LYS A 75 -3.28 7.58 -38.76
CA LYS A 75 -3.52 9.00 -39.05
C LYS A 75 -2.94 9.32 -40.41
N GLU A 76 -3.78 9.80 -41.31
CA GLU A 76 -3.37 10.30 -42.61
C GLU A 76 -2.98 11.77 -42.47
N PHE A 77 -1.83 12.12 -42.99
CA PHE A 77 -1.33 13.49 -43.09
C PHE A 77 -1.24 13.88 -44.54
N ASP A 78 -1.92 14.94 -44.88
CA ASP A 78 -1.80 15.56 -46.21
C ASP A 78 -0.71 16.65 -46.13
N SER A 79 0.43 16.40 -46.74
CA SER A 79 1.58 17.30 -46.75
C SER A 79 1.34 18.60 -47.52
N GLU A 80 0.33 18.63 -48.37
CA GLU A 80 -0.02 19.83 -49.17
C GLU A 80 -1.10 20.68 -48.52
N ARG A 81 -1.76 20.15 -47.50
CA ARG A 81 -2.78 20.90 -46.75
C ARG A 81 -2.16 21.87 -45.76
N LEU A 82 -2.44 23.16 -45.91
CA LEU A 82 -2.09 24.14 -44.95
C LEU A 82 -2.79 23.88 -43.60
N ILE A 83 -2.02 23.94 -42.55
CA ILE A 83 -2.54 23.83 -41.18
C ILE A 83 -3.27 25.11 -40.87
N GLU A 84 -4.56 25.03 -40.55
CA GLU A 84 -5.33 26.20 -40.11
C GLU A 84 -4.78 26.74 -38.80
N ARG A 85 -4.80 28.07 -38.67
CA ARG A 85 -4.42 28.73 -37.43
C ARG A 85 -5.28 28.20 -36.31
N ASP A 86 -4.66 27.84 -35.16
CA ASP A 86 -5.29 27.27 -33.99
C ASP A 86 -5.67 25.76 -34.09
N ASN A 87 -5.34 25.09 -35.19
CA ASN A 87 -5.46 23.63 -35.24
C ASN A 87 -4.29 22.94 -34.50
N GLN A 88 -4.64 22.07 -33.56
CA GLN A 88 -3.66 21.27 -32.83
C GLN A 88 -3.20 20.05 -33.68
N ASN A 89 -1.92 20.06 -34.09
CA ASN A 89 -1.33 18.98 -34.90
C ASN A 89 -0.42 18.03 -34.07
N GLY A 90 -0.25 18.30 -32.79
CA GLY A 90 0.43 17.41 -31.86
C GLY A 90 -0.55 16.48 -31.18
N TYR A 91 -0.20 15.20 -31.07
CA TYR A 91 -1.00 14.22 -30.36
C TYR A 91 -0.25 13.67 -29.17
N ASP A 92 -0.95 13.54 -28.04
CA ASP A 92 -0.47 12.81 -26.89
C ASP A 92 -0.72 11.31 -27.09
N ILE A 93 0.35 10.51 -26.99
CA ILE A 93 0.30 9.06 -27.14
C ILE A 93 0.63 8.33 -25.82
N GLY A 94 1.01 9.08 -24.76
CA GLY A 94 1.41 8.49 -23.48
C GLY A 94 0.31 7.65 -22.84
N TYR A 95 -0.95 8.04 -23.04
CA TYR A 95 -2.10 7.30 -22.53
C TYR A 95 -2.21 5.86 -23.08
N LEU A 96 -1.64 5.55 -24.25
CA LEU A 96 -1.72 4.20 -24.83
C LEU A 96 -1.07 3.12 -23.97
N PHE A 97 -0.03 3.46 -23.20
CA PHE A 97 0.59 2.54 -22.24
C PHE A 97 -0.36 2.22 -21.08
N ILE A 98 -1.12 3.21 -20.64
CA ILE A 98 -2.12 3.07 -19.57
C ILE A 98 -3.33 2.30 -20.09
N ASP A 99 -3.77 2.59 -21.32
CA ASP A 99 -4.85 1.88 -21.98
C ASP A 99 -4.57 0.38 -22.08
N LYS A 100 -3.32 -0.01 -22.37
CA LYS A 100 -2.93 -1.42 -22.40
C LYS A 100 -3.25 -2.09 -21.05
N LEU A 101 -2.82 -1.51 -19.94
CA LEU A 101 -3.09 -2.04 -18.60
C LEU A 101 -4.59 -2.05 -18.29
N PHE A 102 -5.33 -1.03 -18.72
CA PHE A 102 -6.77 -0.94 -18.55
C PHE A 102 -7.50 -2.15 -19.18
N TYR A 103 -7.11 -2.53 -20.39
CA TYR A 103 -7.68 -3.70 -21.09
C TYR A 103 -7.16 -5.03 -20.53
N GLU A 104 -5.89 -5.12 -20.15
CA GLU A 104 -5.32 -6.32 -19.49
C GLU A 104 -6.02 -6.60 -18.16
N LEU A 105 -6.34 -5.56 -17.39
CA LEU A 105 -7.15 -5.65 -16.17
C LEU A 105 -8.65 -5.84 -16.45
N LYS A 106 -9.07 -5.93 -17.73
CA LYS A 106 -10.46 -6.13 -18.16
C LYS A 106 -11.44 -5.10 -17.59
N LEU A 107 -10.96 -3.89 -17.33
CA LEU A 107 -11.77 -2.82 -16.75
C LEU A 107 -12.85 -2.34 -17.73
N ASP A 108 -12.64 -2.45 -19.03
CA ASP A 108 -13.64 -2.25 -20.07
C ASP A 108 -14.87 -3.13 -19.86
N ARG A 109 -14.68 -4.43 -19.58
CA ARG A 109 -15.76 -5.39 -19.33
C ARG A 109 -16.48 -5.08 -18.01
N VAL A 110 -15.74 -4.73 -16.97
CA VAL A 110 -16.31 -4.35 -15.68
C VAL A 110 -17.20 -3.12 -15.83
N CYS A 111 -16.70 -2.08 -16.50
CA CYS A 111 -17.48 -0.87 -16.78
C CYS A 111 -18.72 -1.13 -17.63
N THR A 112 -18.62 -2.00 -18.65
CA THR A 112 -19.76 -2.40 -19.46
C THR A 112 -20.84 -3.09 -18.63
N GLN A 113 -20.47 -4.02 -17.75
CA GLN A 113 -21.40 -4.69 -16.85
C GLN A 113 -22.07 -3.74 -15.85
N ILE A 114 -21.32 -2.75 -15.32
CA ILE A 114 -21.86 -1.73 -14.44
C ILE A 114 -22.82 -0.83 -15.21
N ALA A 115 -22.45 -0.39 -16.42
CA ALA A 115 -23.29 0.48 -17.25
C ALA A 115 -24.63 -0.17 -17.61
N GLN A 116 -24.66 -1.47 -17.88
CA GLN A 116 -25.90 -2.23 -18.14
C GLN A 116 -26.87 -2.21 -16.95
N GLN A 117 -26.36 -2.13 -15.73
CA GLN A 117 -27.16 -2.08 -14.51
C GLN A 117 -27.60 -0.65 -14.14
N SER A 118 -26.83 0.36 -14.56
CA SER A 118 -26.94 1.75 -14.09
C SER A 118 -27.77 2.66 -15.01
N ARG A 119 -28.41 2.15 -16.06
CA ARG A 119 -29.25 2.92 -17.00
C ARG A 119 -28.57 4.18 -17.59
N ILE A 120 -27.26 4.15 -17.76
CA ILE A 120 -26.49 5.25 -18.38
C ILE A 120 -26.37 5.03 -19.90
N THR A 121 -26.32 6.14 -20.65
CA THR A 121 -26.27 6.14 -22.11
C THR A 121 -24.89 6.43 -22.68
N PHE A 122 -23.92 6.78 -21.83
CA PHE A 122 -22.54 7.08 -22.20
C PHE A 122 -21.60 5.92 -21.82
N ASP A 123 -20.42 5.89 -22.42
CA ASP A 123 -19.41 4.86 -22.18
C ASP A 123 -18.67 5.11 -20.86
N LEU A 124 -19.02 4.33 -19.82
CA LEU A 124 -18.39 4.40 -18.50
C LEU A 124 -16.90 3.99 -18.55
N GLY A 125 -16.55 3.06 -19.46
CA GLY A 125 -15.16 2.65 -19.67
C GLY A 125 -14.30 3.81 -20.16
N GLN A 126 -14.79 4.57 -21.13
CA GLN A 126 -14.11 5.79 -21.58
C GLN A 126 -13.97 6.83 -20.47
N VAL A 127 -14.99 7.01 -19.62
CA VAL A 127 -14.91 7.92 -18.47
C VAL A 127 -13.78 7.49 -17.53
N LEU A 128 -13.80 6.24 -17.06
CA LEU A 128 -12.78 5.73 -16.14
C LEU A 128 -11.38 5.81 -16.76
N LYS A 129 -11.23 5.37 -17.99
CA LYS A 129 -9.98 5.39 -18.73
C LYS A 129 -9.41 6.80 -18.87
N THR A 130 -10.24 7.77 -19.26
CA THR A 130 -9.84 9.18 -19.37
C THR A 130 -9.39 9.74 -18.04
N LEU A 131 -10.16 9.49 -16.96
CA LEU A 131 -9.82 9.97 -15.62
C LEU A 131 -8.52 9.37 -15.09
N VAL A 132 -8.29 8.08 -15.29
CA VAL A 132 -7.06 7.40 -14.87
C VAL A 132 -5.86 7.91 -15.66
N SER A 133 -5.96 7.93 -16.98
CA SER A 133 -4.86 8.35 -17.86
C SER A 133 -4.45 9.81 -17.60
N THR A 134 -5.43 10.73 -17.50
CA THR A 134 -5.12 12.14 -17.20
C THR A 134 -4.61 12.34 -15.78
N ARG A 135 -5.07 11.53 -14.81
CA ARG A 135 -4.55 11.60 -13.43
C ARG A 135 -3.08 11.21 -13.34
N ILE A 136 -2.65 10.23 -14.13
CA ILE A 136 -1.27 9.74 -14.15
C ILE A 136 -0.37 10.69 -14.95
N LEU A 137 -0.81 11.09 -16.13
CA LEU A 137 0.01 11.89 -17.05
C LEU A 137 0.00 13.39 -16.69
N TYR A 138 -1.17 13.95 -16.38
CA TYR A 138 -1.39 15.39 -16.20
C TYR A 138 -2.40 15.63 -15.06
N PRO A 139 -2.00 15.47 -13.78
CA PRO A 139 -2.90 15.69 -12.65
C PRO A 139 -3.53 17.07 -12.68
N SER A 140 -4.85 17.15 -12.85
CA SER A 140 -5.57 18.41 -12.97
C SER A 140 -7.06 18.26 -12.58
N SER A 141 -7.83 19.34 -12.71
CA SER A 141 -9.28 19.33 -12.48
C SER A 141 -10.00 18.44 -13.50
N LYS A 142 -11.16 17.92 -13.16
CA LYS A 142 -11.97 17.06 -14.05
C LYS A 142 -12.30 17.73 -15.38
N ARG A 143 -12.60 19.03 -15.34
CA ARG A 143 -12.85 19.84 -16.53
C ARG A 143 -11.61 19.94 -17.42
N HIS A 144 -10.44 20.19 -16.83
CA HIS A 144 -9.19 20.27 -17.57
C HIS A 144 -8.73 18.92 -18.08
N SER A 145 -8.93 17.84 -17.31
CA SER A 145 -8.69 16.45 -17.74
C SER A 145 -9.43 16.12 -19.05
N LEU A 146 -10.69 16.52 -19.16
CA LEU A 146 -11.45 16.33 -20.39
C LEU A 146 -10.90 17.18 -21.56
N GLN A 147 -10.42 18.39 -21.30
CA GLN A 147 -9.77 19.21 -22.33
C GLN A 147 -8.46 18.57 -22.82
N LEU A 148 -7.62 18.12 -21.90
CA LEU A 148 -6.36 17.43 -22.24
C LEU A 148 -6.58 16.17 -23.06
N SER A 149 -7.61 15.40 -22.75
CA SER A 149 -7.92 14.19 -23.52
C SER A 149 -8.32 14.42 -24.96
N LYS A 150 -8.66 15.65 -25.34
CA LYS A 150 -8.92 16.01 -26.75
C LYS A 150 -7.65 15.97 -27.62
N SER A 151 -6.47 16.10 -27.01
CA SER A 151 -5.18 15.98 -27.70
C SER A 151 -4.71 14.53 -27.87
N TYR A 152 -5.47 13.57 -27.38
CA TYR A 152 -5.15 12.16 -27.58
C TYR A 152 -5.25 11.76 -29.06
N LEU A 153 -4.44 10.80 -29.47
CA LEU A 153 -4.49 10.28 -30.85
C LEU A 153 -5.91 9.79 -31.22
N THR A 154 -6.62 9.23 -30.23
CA THR A 154 -8.04 8.86 -30.32
C THR A 154 -8.78 9.56 -29.18
N PRO A 155 -9.31 10.79 -29.40
CA PRO A 155 -10.02 11.53 -28.38
C PRO A 155 -11.28 10.79 -27.93
N PRO A 156 -11.60 10.80 -26.61
CA PRO A 156 -12.85 10.21 -26.14
C PRO A 156 -14.05 11.05 -26.57
N SER A 157 -15.14 10.38 -26.94
CA SER A 157 -16.42 11.05 -27.24
C SER A 157 -17.21 11.29 -25.95
N LEU A 158 -16.70 12.20 -25.10
CA LEU A 158 -17.28 12.52 -23.79
C LEU A 158 -17.57 13.99 -23.64
N GLU A 159 -18.62 14.29 -22.90
CA GLU A 159 -18.96 15.62 -22.40
C GLU A 159 -18.66 15.73 -20.88
N LEU A 160 -18.54 16.95 -20.37
CA LEU A 160 -18.25 17.19 -18.96
C LEU A 160 -19.28 16.56 -18.01
N GLN A 161 -20.55 16.59 -18.39
CA GLN A 161 -21.62 15.93 -17.65
C GLN A 161 -21.44 14.41 -17.54
N HIS A 162 -20.90 13.77 -18.58
CA HIS A 162 -20.61 12.33 -18.56
C HIS A 162 -19.51 11.99 -17.54
N ILE A 163 -18.53 12.90 -17.39
CA ILE A 163 -17.47 12.74 -16.39
C ILE A 163 -18.06 12.76 -14.96
N TYR A 164 -18.88 13.75 -14.63
CA TYR A 164 -19.45 13.87 -13.27
C TYR A 164 -20.45 12.74 -12.98
N ARG A 165 -21.38 12.47 -13.87
CA ARG A 165 -22.33 11.35 -13.70
C ARG A 165 -21.62 9.99 -13.66
N GLY A 166 -20.54 9.84 -14.43
CA GLY A 166 -19.70 8.64 -14.38
C GLY A 166 -18.97 8.47 -13.04
N LEU A 167 -18.52 9.57 -12.42
CA LEU A 167 -17.92 9.52 -11.07
C LEU A 167 -18.93 9.02 -10.03
N ASP A 168 -20.19 9.43 -10.09
CA ASP A 168 -21.22 8.95 -9.16
C ASP A 168 -21.43 7.44 -9.31
N VAL A 169 -21.54 6.95 -10.54
CA VAL A 169 -21.68 5.51 -10.83
C VAL A 169 -20.43 4.72 -10.41
N LEU A 170 -19.23 5.25 -10.65
CA LEU A 170 -17.98 4.62 -10.24
C LEU A 170 -17.85 4.56 -8.71
N ALA A 171 -18.32 5.59 -8.00
CA ALA A 171 -18.32 5.63 -6.54
C ALA A 171 -19.28 4.58 -5.97
N GLU A 172 -20.49 4.48 -6.50
CA GLU A 172 -21.51 3.48 -6.10
C GLU A 172 -20.99 2.04 -6.29
N HIS A 173 -20.24 1.79 -7.35
CA HIS A 173 -19.70 0.47 -7.67
C HIS A 173 -18.22 0.28 -7.31
N SER A 174 -17.66 1.13 -6.43
CA SER A 174 -16.22 1.13 -6.12
C SER A 174 -15.73 -0.21 -5.55
N GLU A 175 -16.50 -0.89 -4.72
CA GLU A 175 -16.14 -2.21 -4.15
C GLU A 175 -16.01 -3.27 -5.24
N ARG A 176 -16.95 -3.31 -6.17
CA ARG A 176 -16.91 -4.24 -7.31
C ARG A 176 -15.72 -3.98 -8.22
N ILE A 177 -15.38 -2.71 -8.44
CA ILE A 177 -14.19 -2.34 -9.24
C ILE A 177 -12.92 -2.79 -8.53
N GLN A 178 -12.79 -2.57 -7.21
CA GLN A 178 -11.64 -3.01 -6.42
C GLN A 178 -11.47 -4.54 -6.47
N GLU A 179 -12.56 -5.29 -6.29
CA GLU A 179 -12.56 -6.75 -6.41
C GLU A 179 -12.09 -7.23 -7.79
N ALA A 180 -12.61 -6.61 -8.85
CA ALA A 180 -12.25 -6.94 -10.23
C ALA A 180 -10.77 -6.62 -10.53
N VAL A 181 -10.27 -5.46 -10.08
CA VAL A 181 -8.87 -5.07 -10.21
C VAL A 181 -7.97 -6.09 -9.51
N TYR A 182 -8.30 -6.48 -8.28
CA TYR A 182 -7.54 -7.50 -7.56
C TYR A 182 -7.52 -8.83 -8.33
N LYS A 183 -8.69 -9.39 -8.66
CA LYS A 183 -8.80 -10.69 -9.34
C LYS A 183 -8.09 -10.71 -10.70
N ASN A 184 -8.22 -9.63 -11.46
CA ASN A 184 -7.59 -9.56 -12.78
C ASN A 184 -6.08 -9.28 -12.69
N SER A 185 -5.62 -8.53 -11.69
CA SER A 185 -4.18 -8.30 -11.46
C SER A 185 -3.44 -9.58 -11.08
N ALA A 186 -4.08 -10.49 -10.34
CA ALA A 186 -3.50 -11.79 -9.98
C ALA A 186 -3.19 -12.70 -11.19
N ALA A 187 -3.84 -12.43 -12.35
CA ALA A 187 -3.52 -13.10 -13.61
C ALA A 187 -2.32 -12.49 -14.37
N LEU A 188 -1.90 -11.27 -13.99
CA LEU A 188 -0.81 -10.52 -14.65
C LEU A 188 0.48 -10.57 -13.83
N ILE A 189 0.36 -10.60 -12.51
CA ILE A 189 1.49 -10.54 -11.57
C ILE A 189 1.21 -11.49 -10.39
N GLU A 190 2.27 -12.03 -9.82
CA GLU A 190 2.17 -12.78 -8.57
C GLU A 190 1.87 -11.81 -7.40
N ARG A 191 0.82 -12.11 -6.62
CA ARG A 191 0.38 -11.31 -5.47
C ARG A 191 0.72 -12.05 -4.17
N ASP A 192 1.50 -11.41 -3.28
CA ASP A 192 1.76 -11.97 -1.95
C ASP A 192 0.70 -11.52 -0.95
N THR A 193 -0.37 -12.30 -0.84
CA THR A 193 -1.50 -12.04 0.06
C THR A 193 -1.38 -12.70 1.43
N ARG A 194 -0.27 -13.34 1.75
CA ARG A 194 -0.03 -13.92 3.09
C ARG A 194 0.18 -12.85 4.14
N VAL A 195 0.75 -11.71 3.73
CA VAL A 195 0.95 -10.54 4.59
C VAL A 195 0.17 -9.37 4.03
N LEU A 196 -0.67 -8.77 4.84
CA LEU A 196 -1.45 -7.59 4.48
C LEU A 196 -1.06 -6.42 5.37
N TYR A 197 -0.68 -5.32 4.75
CA TYR A 197 -0.42 -4.06 5.45
C TYR A 197 -1.67 -3.20 5.42
N TYR A 198 -2.05 -2.67 6.57
CA TYR A 198 -3.15 -1.72 6.68
C TYR A 198 -2.70 -0.43 7.34
N ASP A 199 -2.97 0.67 6.69
CA ASP A 199 -2.74 2.01 7.23
C ASP A 199 -3.87 2.96 6.81
N CYS A 200 -4.04 4.03 7.59
CA CYS A 200 -4.96 5.10 7.27
C CYS A 200 -4.19 6.35 6.85
N THR A 201 -4.75 7.05 5.88
CA THR A 201 -4.30 8.39 5.50
C THR A 201 -5.50 9.34 5.42
N ASN A 202 -5.25 10.63 5.23
CA ASN A 202 -6.33 11.58 5.02
C ASN A 202 -5.99 12.58 3.90
N PHE A 203 -7.05 13.14 3.33
CA PHE A 203 -6.99 14.17 2.30
C PHE A 203 -7.74 15.38 2.83
N PHE A 204 -7.12 16.55 2.78
CA PHE A 204 -7.78 17.80 3.14
C PHE A 204 -8.47 18.44 1.93
N PHE A 205 -9.46 19.25 2.21
CA PHE A 205 -10.22 19.99 1.21
C PHE A 205 -10.21 21.47 1.56
N GLU A 206 -9.88 22.31 0.61
CA GLU A 206 -9.87 23.77 0.78
C GLU A 206 -11.31 24.32 0.75
N ILE A 207 -12.09 23.92 1.73
CA ILE A 207 -13.46 24.36 1.99
C ILE A 207 -13.59 24.76 3.45
N GLU A 208 -14.57 25.59 3.79
CA GLU A 208 -14.85 26.03 5.15
C GLU A 208 -16.00 25.23 5.78
N GLU A 209 -16.98 24.82 4.98
CA GLU A 209 -18.14 24.07 5.45
C GLU A 209 -17.92 22.56 5.38
N GLU A 210 -18.39 21.89 6.42
CA GLU A 210 -18.41 20.41 6.48
C GLU A 210 -19.59 19.84 5.68
N ASP A 211 -19.44 18.62 5.19
CA ASP A 211 -20.55 17.79 4.70
C ASP A 211 -20.53 16.41 5.40
N ASP A 212 -21.24 15.43 4.85
CA ASP A 212 -21.37 14.11 5.47
C ASP A 212 -20.03 13.37 5.58
N LEU A 213 -19.11 13.59 4.65
CA LEU A 213 -17.82 12.87 4.56
C LEU A 213 -16.63 13.79 4.91
N ARG A 214 -16.65 15.03 4.42
CA ARG A 214 -15.60 16.03 4.68
C ARG A 214 -15.86 16.68 6.03
N LYS A 215 -15.18 16.22 7.06
CA LYS A 215 -15.32 16.68 8.45
C LYS A 215 -14.01 17.20 9.00
N TYR A 216 -14.09 18.14 9.94
CA TYR A 216 -12.92 18.52 10.73
C TYR A 216 -12.45 17.34 11.55
N GLY A 217 -11.15 17.09 11.54
CA GLY A 217 -10.52 15.99 12.22
C GLY A 217 -9.03 16.16 12.36
N LYS A 218 -8.34 15.13 12.84
CA LYS A 218 -6.90 15.15 13.01
C LYS A 218 -6.20 15.01 11.65
N SER A 219 -5.89 16.15 11.02
CA SER A 219 -5.11 16.15 9.77
C SER A 219 -3.68 15.68 10.02
N LYS A 220 -3.18 14.73 9.20
CA LYS A 220 -1.78 14.30 9.22
C LYS A 220 -0.82 15.38 8.75
N GLU A 221 -1.31 16.33 7.96
CA GLU A 221 -0.55 17.50 7.48
C GLU A 221 -0.71 18.75 8.37
N ASN A 222 -1.43 18.64 9.51
CA ASN A 222 -1.75 19.75 10.40
C ASN A 222 -2.48 20.90 9.71
N ARG A 223 -3.32 20.60 8.70
CA ARG A 223 -4.16 21.58 8.02
C ARG A 223 -5.42 21.86 8.83
N PRO A 224 -5.89 23.13 8.86
CA PRO A 224 -7.11 23.52 9.56
C PRO A 224 -8.40 23.27 8.76
N ASN A 225 -8.33 22.48 7.71
CA ASN A 225 -9.42 22.25 6.77
C ASN A 225 -10.14 20.93 7.05
N PRO A 226 -11.41 20.78 6.61
CA PRO A 226 -12.10 19.49 6.62
C PRO A 226 -11.32 18.42 5.84
N ILE A 227 -11.31 17.21 6.38
CA ILE A 227 -10.61 16.06 5.82
C ILE A 227 -11.55 14.90 5.52
N VAL A 228 -11.14 14.03 4.64
CA VAL A 228 -11.69 12.69 4.44
C VAL A 228 -10.61 11.68 4.77
N GLN A 229 -10.93 10.65 5.50
CA GLN A 229 -10.00 9.57 5.83
C GLN A 229 -10.14 8.41 4.87
N MET A 230 -9.02 7.76 4.58
CA MET A 230 -8.94 6.56 3.75
C MET A 230 -8.14 5.48 4.48
N GLY A 231 -8.75 4.32 4.67
CA GLY A 231 -8.06 3.11 5.08
C GLY A 231 -7.71 2.26 3.85
N LEU A 232 -6.46 1.82 3.75
CA LEU A 232 -5.93 1.09 2.60
C LEU A 232 -5.28 -0.22 3.04
N PHE A 233 -5.70 -1.33 2.43
CA PHE A 233 -4.96 -2.58 2.45
C PHE A 233 -4.01 -2.69 1.26
N MET A 234 -2.79 -3.11 1.54
CA MET A 234 -1.78 -3.50 0.55
C MET A 234 -1.32 -4.93 0.82
N ASP A 235 -0.90 -5.63 -0.21
CA ASP A 235 -0.29 -6.97 -0.08
C ASP A 235 1.19 -6.90 0.32
N GLY A 236 1.82 -8.08 0.51
CA GLY A 236 3.22 -8.21 0.87
C GLY A 236 4.20 -7.61 -0.16
N SER A 237 3.77 -7.45 -1.41
CA SER A 237 4.52 -6.80 -2.49
C SER A 237 4.33 -5.27 -2.53
N GLY A 238 3.49 -4.71 -1.65
CA GLY A 238 3.19 -3.28 -1.60
C GLY A 238 2.13 -2.82 -2.62
N LEU A 239 1.40 -3.76 -3.24
CA LEU A 239 0.35 -3.43 -4.19
C LEU A 239 -1.00 -3.24 -3.47
N PRO A 240 -1.78 -2.21 -3.82
CA PRO A 240 -3.10 -2.01 -3.26
C PRO A 240 -4.04 -3.21 -3.48
N LEU A 241 -4.80 -3.55 -2.44
CA LEU A 241 -5.85 -4.57 -2.47
C LEU A 241 -7.22 -3.93 -2.48
N ALA A 242 -7.51 -3.21 -1.40
CA ALA A 242 -8.79 -2.58 -1.20
C ALA A 242 -8.66 -1.35 -0.30
N TYR A 243 -9.58 -0.42 -0.47
CA TYR A 243 -9.65 0.77 0.38
C TYR A 243 -11.08 1.04 0.83
N THR A 244 -11.21 1.83 1.88
CA THR A 244 -12.48 2.41 2.33
C THR A 244 -12.30 3.88 2.64
N MET A 245 -13.35 4.68 2.39
CA MET A 245 -13.40 6.09 2.72
C MET A 245 -14.36 6.28 3.89
N PHE A 246 -14.01 7.17 4.82
CA PHE A 246 -14.86 7.48 5.97
C PHE A 246 -14.67 8.93 6.42
N ALA A 247 -15.62 9.42 7.23
CA ALA A 247 -15.67 10.82 7.63
C ALA A 247 -14.41 11.24 8.41
N GLY A 248 -13.95 12.46 8.18
CA GLY A 248 -12.74 13.01 8.76
C GLY A 248 -12.72 13.04 10.30
N SER A 249 -13.88 13.15 10.92
CA SER A 249 -14.05 13.11 12.38
C SER A 249 -14.00 11.72 13.01
N ASN A 250 -14.07 10.65 12.21
CA ASN A 250 -14.13 9.28 12.72
C ASN A 250 -12.77 8.82 13.25
N ASN A 251 -12.83 7.91 14.24
CA ASN A 251 -11.64 7.20 14.69
C ASN A 251 -11.20 6.17 13.62
N GLU A 252 -9.90 6.07 13.38
CA GLU A 252 -9.32 5.15 12.40
C GLU A 252 -9.45 3.66 12.81
N GLN A 253 -9.41 3.35 14.11
CA GLN A 253 -9.40 1.98 14.61
C GLN A 253 -10.60 1.11 14.17
N PRO A 254 -11.86 1.59 14.16
CA PRO A 254 -12.99 0.81 13.72
C PRO A 254 -13.01 0.53 12.22
N SER A 255 -12.24 1.26 11.39
CA SER A 255 -12.25 1.11 9.93
C SER A 255 -11.59 -0.18 9.43
N LEU A 256 -10.64 -0.74 10.19
CA LEU A 256 -9.90 -1.95 9.83
C LEU A 256 -10.83 -3.16 9.65
N LYS A 257 -11.59 -3.49 10.67
CA LYS A 257 -12.38 -4.73 10.72
C LYS A 257 -13.45 -4.87 9.62
N PRO A 258 -14.25 -3.84 9.28
CA PRO A 258 -15.19 -3.93 8.16
C PRO A 258 -14.50 -4.15 6.82
N LEU A 259 -13.41 -3.43 6.55
CA LEU A 259 -12.65 -3.58 5.31
C LEU A 259 -11.98 -4.95 5.21
N GLU A 260 -11.40 -5.43 6.31
CA GLU A 260 -10.79 -6.75 6.37
C GLU A 260 -11.80 -7.88 6.13
N LYS A 261 -13.00 -7.80 6.73
CA LYS A 261 -14.09 -8.75 6.45
C LYS A 261 -14.47 -8.78 4.97
N ARG A 262 -14.50 -7.61 4.33
CA ARG A 262 -14.76 -7.50 2.90
C ARG A 262 -13.67 -8.17 2.08
N VAL A 263 -12.39 -7.88 2.38
CA VAL A 263 -11.24 -8.48 1.70
C VAL A 263 -11.24 -10.01 1.83
N ILE A 264 -11.50 -10.53 3.04
CA ILE A 264 -11.60 -11.98 3.27
C ILE A 264 -12.71 -12.60 2.41
N ARG A 265 -13.89 -11.99 2.38
CA ARG A 265 -15.06 -12.49 1.64
C ARG A 265 -14.88 -12.41 0.13
N ASP A 266 -14.53 -11.22 -0.38
CA ASP A 266 -14.58 -10.90 -1.80
C ASP A 266 -13.33 -11.40 -2.54
N PHE A 267 -12.19 -11.51 -1.81
CA PHE A 267 -10.91 -11.93 -2.40
C PHE A 267 -10.56 -13.39 -2.05
N ASN A 268 -11.44 -14.05 -1.27
CA ASN A 268 -11.28 -15.44 -0.83
C ASN A 268 -9.95 -15.71 -0.11
N LEU A 269 -9.57 -14.80 0.81
CA LEU A 269 -8.37 -14.92 1.62
C LEU A 269 -8.71 -15.57 2.96
N SER A 270 -8.12 -16.73 3.27
CA SER A 270 -8.40 -17.49 4.50
C SER A 270 -7.25 -17.43 5.51
N GLU A 271 -6.03 -17.36 5.03
CA GLU A 271 -4.80 -17.34 5.83
C GLU A 271 -4.04 -16.05 5.56
N LEU A 272 -3.93 -15.19 6.56
CA LEU A 272 -3.27 -13.91 6.42
C LEU A 272 -2.73 -13.37 7.74
N VAL A 273 -1.69 -12.56 7.63
CA VAL A 273 -1.12 -11.79 8.73
C VAL A 273 -1.37 -10.32 8.46
N VAL A 274 -2.14 -9.68 9.33
CA VAL A 274 -2.42 -8.24 9.20
C VAL A 274 -1.38 -7.44 9.96
N CYS A 275 -0.68 -6.57 9.25
CA CYS A 275 0.33 -5.66 9.78
C CYS A 275 -0.25 -4.25 9.92
N THR A 276 -0.19 -3.69 11.13
CA THR A 276 -0.71 -2.34 11.44
C THR A 276 0.27 -1.54 12.28
N ASP A 277 0.06 -0.23 12.32
CA ASP A 277 0.75 0.64 13.27
C ASP A 277 0.10 0.61 14.68
N ALA A 278 0.71 1.29 15.64
CA ALA A 278 0.23 1.36 17.02
C ALA A 278 -1.12 2.12 17.18
N GLY A 279 -1.48 2.96 16.21
CA GLY A 279 -2.74 3.70 16.19
C GLY A 279 -3.94 2.79 15.92
N LEU A 280 -3.70 1.66 15.24
CA LEU A 280 -4.72 0.72 14.79
C LEU A 280 -4.78 -0.57 15.63
N SER A 281 -3.96 -0.69 16.67
CA SER A 281 -3.80 -1.89 17.50
C SER A 281 -4.79 -2.00 18.65
N SER A 282 -6.09 -1.75 18.42
CA SER A 282 -7.10 -1.95 19.48
C SER A 282 -7.27 -3.42 19.85
N ASN A 283 -7.69 -3.70 21.11
CA ASN A 283 -8.00 -5.07 21.54
C ASN A 283 -9.00 -5.76 20.60
N ALA A 284 -10.00 -5.02 20.10
CA ALA A 284 -11.00 -5.55 19.18
C ALA A 284 -10.39 -6.00 17.83
N ASN A 285 -9.44 -5.24 17.29
CA ASN A 285 -8.72 -5.57 16.06
C ASN A 285 -7.81 -6.77 16.26
N ARG A 286 -7.04 -6.80 17.36
CA ARG A 286 -6.16 -7.94 17.71
C ARG A 286 -6.94 -9.23 17.93
N ARG A 287 -8.06 -9.18 18.68
CA ARG A 287 -8.93 -10.36 18.88
C ARG A 287 -9.55 -10.86 17.58
N PHE A 288 -9.96 -9.94 16.69
CA PHE A 288 -10.49 -10.32 15.40
C PHE A 288 -9.45 -11.08 14.56
N ASN A 289 -8.18 -10.67 14.66
CA ASN A 289 -7.05 -11.30 13.97
C ASN A 289 -6.37 -12.43 14.75
N ASN A 290 -6.95 -12.85 15.88
CA ASN A 290 -6.55 -14.06 16.63
C ASN A 290 -7.60 -15.17 16.49
N THR A 291 -8.26 -15.28 15.35
CA THR A 291 -9.27 -16.31 15.09
C THR A 291 -8.98 -17.02 13.77
N HIS A 292 -9.24 -18.33 13.73
CA HIS A 292 -8.97 -19.18 12.56
C HIS A 292 -7.48 -19.16 12.19
N SER A 293 -7.17 -19.07 10.91
CA SER A 293 -5.79 -19.01 10.39
C SER A 293 -5.26 -17.57 10.25
N ARG A 294 -5.93 -16.60 10.86
CA ARG A 294 -5.48 -15.21 10.84
C ARG A 294 -4.51 -14.93 11.98
N ARG A 295 -3.58 -14.03 11.72
CA ARG A 295 -2.59 -13.52 12.67
C ARG A 295 -2.45 -12.02 12.52
N TYR A 296 -1.80 -11.39 13.48
CA TYR A 296 -1.48 -9.96 13.39
C TYR A 296 -0.03 -9.70 13.79
N VAL A 297 0.47 -8.60 13.29
CA VAL A 297 1.70 -7.94 13.73
C VAL A 297 1.40 -6.45 13.86
N THR A 298 1.57 -5.91 15.06
CA THR A 298 1.32 -4.49 15.27
C THR A 298 2.43 -3.86 16.10
N THR A 299 2.69 -2.57 15.85
CA THR A 299 3.66 -1.85 16.67
C THR A 299 3.05 -1.46 18.00
N GLN A 300 3.86 -1.45 19.06
CA GLN A 300 3.45 -1.05 20.39
C GLN A 300 4.35 0.04 20.96
N SER A 301 3.74 1.00 21.65
CA SER A 301 4.48 2.07 22.30
C SER A 301 4.98 1.63 23.68
N LEU A 302 6.29 1.46 23.84
CA LEU A 302 6.91 1.15 25.14
C LEU A 302 6.53 2.15 26.26
N LYS A 303 6.30 3.41 25.90
CA LYS A 303 5.89 4.46 26.85
C LYS A 303 4.53 4.15 27.51
N LYS A 304 3.66 3.40 26.80
CA LYS A 304 2.31 3.02 27.26
C LYS A 304 2.27 1.70 28.05
N PHE A 305 3.37 0.98 28.14
CA PHE A 305 3.41 -0.30 28.86
C PHE A 305 3.17 -0.11 30.35
N ARG A 306 2.51 -1.10 30.96
CA ARG A 306 2.46 -1.22 32.43
C ARG A 306 3.87 -1.39 33.00
N LYS A 307 4.06 -0.98 34.24
CA LYS A 307 5.38 -0.87 34.89
C LYS A 307 6.22 -2.16 34.77
N PRO A 308 5.73 -3.38 35.09
CA PRO A 308 6.56 -4.59 35.02
C PRO A 308 7.01 -4.93 33.60
N LEU A 309 6.14 -4.72 32.60
CA LEU A 309 6.47 -4.98 31.20
C LEU A 309 7.45 -3.94 30.65
N LYS A 310 7.31 -2.67 31.10
CA LYS A 310 8.23 -1.59 30.75
C LYS A 310 9.63 -1.81 31.33
N GLU A 311 9.70 -2.20 32.60
CA GLU A 311 10.95 -2.54 33.28
C GLU A 311 11.67 -3.68 32.55
N TRP A 312 10.95 -4.75 32.23
CA TRP A 312 11.49 -5.83 31.41
C TRP A 312 11.95 -5.35 30.04
N ALA A 313 11.16 -4.53 29.34
CA ALA A 313 11.51 -4.06 28.01
C ALA A 313 12.78 -3.20 27.99
N LEU A 314 13.01 -2.40 29.03
CA LEU A 314 14.15 -1.50 29.14
C LEU A 314 15.36 -2.11 29.87
N ASP A 315 15.21 -3.29 30.48
CA ASP A 315 16.32 -4.02 31.09
C ASP A 315 17.41 -4.29 30.04
N LYS A 316 18.66 -4.01 30.39
CA LYS A 316 19.82 -4.12 29.49
C LYS A 316 20.30 -5.53 29.27
N THR A 317 19.83 -6.50 30.04
CA THR A 317 20.28 -7.89 30.01
C THR A 317 19.35 -8.78 29.20
N GLY A 318 19.86 -9.95 28.77
CA GLY A 318 19.08 -11.00 28.12
C GLY A 318 18.72 -10.74 26.67
N TRP A 319 19.51 -9.94 25.97
CA TRP A 319 19.30 -9.63 24.54
C TRP A 319 19.98 -10.65 23.66
N GLN A 320 19.38 -10.97 22.53
CA GLN A 320 19.92 -11.85 21.47
C GLN A 320 20.17 -11.04 20.20
N LEU A 321 21.17 -11.41 19.44
CA LEU A 321 21.45 -10.78 18.15
C LEU A 321 20.42 -11.27 17.10
N ALA A 322 19.80 -10.34 16.40
CA ALA A 322 18.85 -10.65 15.32
C ALA A 322 19.60 -11.18 14.08
N HIS A 323 18.87 -11.96 13.26
CA HIS A 323 19.36 -12.48 11.97
C HIS A 323 20.51 -13.48 12.03
N THR A 324 20.84 -14.05 13.20
CA THR A 324 21.83 -15.13 13.31
C THR A 324 21.24 -16.48 12.85
N GLN A 325 22.07 -17.32 12.27
CA GLN A 325 21.71 -18.67 11.84
C GLN A 325 22.28 -19.72 12.80
N PRO A 326 21.71 -20.93 12.86
CA PRO A 326 22.35 -22.05 13.54
C PRO A 326 23.75 -22.29 12.98
N GLY A 327 24.78 -22.25 13.87
CA GLY A 327 26.20 -22.30 13.50
C GLY A 327 26.95 -20.99 13.62
N ASP A 328 26.25 -19.85 13.68
CA ASP A 328 26.90 -18.58 13.97
C ASP A 328 27.38 -18.52 15.44
N PRO A 329 28.58 -17.97 15.71
CA PRO A 329 29.12 -17.89 17.09
C PRO A 329 28.20 -17.15 18.06
N ASP A 330 27.45 -16.17 17.56
CA ASP A 330 26.54 -15.33 18.34
C ASP A 330 25.09 -15.85 18.34
N HIS A 331 24.81 -17.01 17.72
CA HIS A 331 23.48 -17.58 17.71
C HIS A 331 23.03 -17.98 19.13
N ARG A 332 21.88 -17.45 19.57
CA ARG A 332 21.34 -17.60 20.93
C ARG A 332 22.24 -17.11 22.08
N LYS A 333 23.34 -16.43 21.79
CA LYS A 333 24.15 -15.76 22.80
C LYS A 333 23.36 -14.62 23.43
N LEU A 334 23.47 -14.47 24.76
CA LEU A 334 22.85 -13.38 25.48
C LEU A 334 23.83 -12.23 25.64
N PHE A 335 23.35 -11.04 25.32
CA PHE A 335 24.09 -9.79 25.38
C PHE A 335 23.54 -8.88 26.47
N ASN A 336 24.41 -8.04 27.03
CA ASN A 336 24.06 -6.89 27.84
C ASN A 336 24.26 -5.62 26.98
N LEU A 337 23.23 -4.81 26.84
CA LEU A 337 23.29 -3.59 26.02
C LEU A 337 24.27 -2.53 26.51
N ASP A 338 24.72 -2.61 27.75
CA ASP A 338 25.76 -1.72 28.29
C ASP A 338 27.17 -2.13 27.86
N GLU A 339 27.34 -3.35 27.32
CA GLU A 339 28.60 -3.93 26.90
C GLU A 339 28.75 -4.06 25.38
N ILE A 340 27.72 -3.70 24.61
CA ILE A 340 27.74 -3.77 23.14
C ILE A 340 28.50 -2.58 22.53
N ASP A 341 29.02 -2.79 21.34
CA ASP A 341 29.56 -1.71 20.53
C ASP A 341 28.41 -0.89 19.91
N LEU A 342 28.26 0.35 20.38
CA LEU A 342 27.23 1.28 19.88
C LEU A 342 27.59 1.92 18.52
N ASP A 343 28.85 1.83 18.10
CA ASP A 343 29.31 2.31 16.79
C ASP A 343 28.99 1.30 15.68
N ASP A 344 28.82 0.02 16.02
CA ASP A 344 28.33 -0.99 15.08
C ASP A 344 26.84 -0.82 14.81
N ARG A 345 26.53 0.03 13.85
CA ARG A 345 25.17 0.36 13.43
C ARG A 345 24.47 -0.71 12.57
N THR A 346 25.14 -1.80 12.29
CA THR A 346 24.61 -2.91 11.48
C THR A 346 23.81 -3.90 12.32
N LYS A 347 24.11 -3.98 13.60
CA LYS A 347 23.51 -4.94 14.52
C LYS A 347 22.16 -4.48 15.05
N THR A 348 21.27 -5.43 15.21
CA THR A 348 19.99 -5.28 15.89
C THR A 348 19.85 -6.40 16.91
N TYR A 349 19.53 -6.03 18.13
CA TYR A 349 19.32 -6.96 19.22
C TYR A 349 17.81 -7.08 19.50
N TYR A 350 17.37 -8.23 20.02
CA TYR A 350 15.97 -8.44 20.38
C TYR A 350 15.84 -9.28 21.63
N LYS A 351 14.70 -9.15 22.29
CA LYS A 351 14.18 -10.09 23.29
C LYS A 351 12.66 -10.19 23.18
N GLU A 352 12.12 -11.28 23.67
CA GLU A 352 10.72 -11.56 23.54
C GLU A 352 10.12 -12.10 24.84
N ARG A 353 8.82 -11.87 24.99
CA ARG A 353 8.06 -12.34 26.15
C ARG A 353 6.59 -12.50 25.80
N TRP A 354 6.00 -13.59 26.28
CA TRP A 354 4.56 -13.81 26.26
C TRP A 354 3.92 -13.20 27.50
N GLU A 355 2.84 -12.46 27.30
CA GLU A 355 2.08 -11.82 28.37
C GLU A 355 0.59 -11.81 28.02
N PRO A 356 -0.31 -11.99 29.01
CA PRO A 356 -1.71 -11.78 28.79
C PRO A 356 -2.02 -10.29 28.59
N ALA A 357 -2.76 -9.97 27.51
CA ALA A 357 -3.22 -8.62 27.24
C ALA A 357 -4.09 -8.06 28.37
N GLU A 358 -4.03 -6.78 28.58
CA GLU A 358 -4.95 -6.10 29.48
C GLU A 358 -6.38 -6.19 28.95
N ARG A 359 -7.29 -6.73 29.77
CA ARG A 359 -8.71 -6.74 29.48
C ARG A 359 -9.31 -5.35 29.68
N THR A 360 -10.15 -4.94 28.76
CA THR A 360 -11.01 -3.74 28.93
C THR A 360 -11.99 -3.94 30.09
N THR A 361 -12.60 -2.86 30.56
CA THR A 361 -13.61 -2.93 31.64
C THR A 361 -14.80 -3.83 31.24
N GLU A 362 -15.20 -3.77 29.97
CA GLU A 362 -16.28 -4.60 29.43
C GLU A 362 -15.88 -6.06 29.34
N GLU A 363 -14.68 -6.37 28.88
CA GLU A 363 -14.15 -7.73 28.84
C GLU A 363 -14.01 -8.35 30.23
N LYS A 364 -13.67 -7.54 31.25
CA LYS A 364 -13.65 -7.98 32.65
C LYS A 364 -15.05 -8.31 33.17
N LYS A 365 -16.05 -7.47 32.82
CA LYS A 365 -17.46 -7.69 33.21
C LYS A 365 -18.06 -8.94 32.56
N GLN A 366 -17.67 -9.24 31.33
CA GLN A 366 -18.15 -10.39 30.56
C GLN A 366 -17.30 -11.65 30.79
N ASP A 367 -16.31 -11.57 31.68
CA ASP A 367 -15.31 -12.63 31.96
C ASP A 367 -14.64 -13.22 30.71
N ILE A 368 -14.39 -12.36 29.73
CA ILE A 368 -13.70 -12.76 28.50
C ILE A 368 -12.24 -13.08 28.83
N ARG A 369 -11.76 -14.25 28.40
CA ARG A 369 -10.36 -14.66 28.60
C ARG A 369 -9.41 -13.64 27.99
N PRO A 370 -8.30 -13.26 28.68
CA PRO A 370 -7.30 -12.37 28.13
C PRO A 370 -6.69 -12.99 26.86
N LEU A 371 -6.30 -12.12 25.94
CA LEU A 371 -5.55 -12.50 24.75
C LEU A 371 -4.10 -12.76 25.16
N GLU A 372 -3.52 -13.89 24.79
CA GLU A 372 -2.09 -14.11 24.95
C GLU A 372 -1.35 -13.39 23.83
N GLU A 373 -0.42 -12.49 24.20
CA GLU A 373 0.32 -11.65 23.26
C GLU A 373 1.82 -11.89 23.41
N ARG A 374 2.52 -11.87 22.29
CA ARG A 374 3.97 -11.99 22.25
C ARG A 374 4.58 -10.64 21.93
N TYR A 375 5.22 -10.05 22.93
CA TYR A 375 5.96 -8.80 22.79
C TYR A 375 7.39 -9.10 22.35
N ILE A 376 7.81 -8.50 21.26
CA ILE A 376 9.17 -8.55 20.72
C ILE A 376 9.71 -7.13 20.79
N VAL A 377 10.69 -6.92 21.66
CA VAL A 377 11.38 -5.64 21.78
C VAL A 377 12.71 -5.74 21.04
N THR A 378 12.97 -4.78 20.17
CA THR A 378 14.25 -4.66 19.47
C THR A 378 15.02 -3.45 19.96
N PHE A 379 16.34 -3.53 19.90
CA PHE A 379 17.27 -2.44 20.15
C PHE A 379 18.27 -2.34 18.99
N SER A 380 18.44 -1.14 18.44
CA SER A 380 19.39 -0.87 17.36
C SER A 380 20.22 0.38 17.69
N PRO A 381 21.56 0.28 17.65
CA PRO A 381 22.45 1.44 17.77
C PRO A 381 22.18 2.51 16.70
N LYS A 382 21.89 2.10 15.47
CA LYS A 382 21.50 3.00 14.37
C LYS A 382 20.27 3.82 14.74
N TYR A 383 19.23 3.16 15.26
CA TYR A 383 17.98 3.83 15.62
C TYR A 383 18.15 4.72 16.86
N LYS A 384 18.97 4.30 17.83
CA LYS A 384 19.36 5.13 18.99
C LYS A 384 20.00 6.45 18.56
N ALA A 385 20.99 6.38 17.68
CA ALA A 385 21.67 7.56 17.15
C ALA A 385 20.72 8.49 16.38
N TYR A 386 19.83 7.91 15.57
CA TYR A 386 18.81 8.67 14.83
C TYR A 386 17.86 9.41 15.74
N GLN A 387 17.32 8.75 16.78
CA GLN A 387 16.41 9.37 17.74
C GLN A 387 17.11 10.47 18.58
N ALA A 388 18.36 10.26 19.00
CA ALA A 388 19.15 11.26 19.65
C ALA A 388 19.31 12.53 18.78
N THR A 389 19.67 12.36 17.52
CA THR A 389 19.79 13.49 16.57
C THR A 389 18.47 14.26 16.39
N ILE A 390 17.34 13.55 16.31
CA ILE A 390 16.03 14.21 16.23
C ILE A 390 15.77 15.04 17.50
N ARG A 391 16.03 14.47 18.69
CA ARG A 391 15.84 15.15 19.96
C ARG A 391 16.73 16.39 20.08
N GLU A 392 18.01 16.29 19.73
CA GLU A 392 18.94 17.42 19.69
C GLU A 392 18.41 18.55 18.82
N ARG A 393 17.96 18.26 17.60
CA ARG A 393 17.36 19.27 16.72
C ARG A 393 16.09 19.91 17.29
N GLN A 394 15.31 19.16 18.07
CA GLN A 394 14.12 19.71 18.75
C GLN A 394 14.53 20.63 19.93
N ILE A 395 15.54 20.23 20.69
CA ILE A 395 16.11 21.05 21.77
C ILE A 395 16.65 22.38 21.20
N ASP A 396 17.42 22.32 20.11
CA ASP A 396 17.94 23.51 19.44
C ASP A 396 16.83 24.48 18.98
N ARG A 397 15.73 23.91 18.45
CA ARG A 397 14.55 24.73 18.07
C ARG A 397 13.88 25.39 19.29
N ALA A 398 13.78 24.66 20.40
CA ALA A 398 13.22 25.21 21.63
C ALA A 398 14.09 26.35 22.20
N LEU A 399 15.41 26.17 22.21
CA LEU A 399 16.37 27.18 22.64
C LEU A 399 16.33 28.43 21.76
N LYS A 400 16.28 28.27 20.43
CA LYS A 400 16.15 29.40 19.48
C LYS A 400 14.89 30.23 19.74
N LYS A 401 13.75 29.58 20.02
CA LYS A 401 12.51 30.28 20.37
C LYS A 401 12.65 31.06 21.69
N LEU A 402 13.33 30.46 22.65
CA LEU A 402 13.59 31.11 23.93
C LEU A 402 14.43 32.37 23.75
N ASP A 403 15.49 32.31 22.95
CA ASP A 403 16.35 33.46 22.61
C ASP A 403 15.59 34.58 21.88
N GLN A 404 14.66 34.19 20.98
CA GLN A 404 13.82 35.11 20.20
C GLN A 404 12.62 35.63 21.02
N LYS A 405 12.45 35.19 22.28
CA LYS A 405 11.31 35.53 23.14
C LYS A 405 9.95 35.18 22.55
N GLU A 406 9.90 34.12 21.74
CA GLU A 406 8.65 33.61 21.18
C GLU A 406 7.79 32.91 22.25
N PRO A 407 6.45 32.86 22.07
CA PRO A 407 5.57 32.14 22.99
C PRO A 407 5.88 30.64 23.02
N LEU A 408 6.13 30.09 24.21
CA LEU A 408 6.43 28.68 24.42
C LEU A 408 5.15 27.86 24.69
N LYS A 409 5.03 26.73 24.05
CA LYS A 409 3.93 25.73 24.23
C LYS A 409 4.40 24.53 25.07
N THR A 410 4.91 24.79 26.28
CA THR A 410 5.55 23.78 27.14
C THR A 410 4.61 22.63 27.52
N ASN A 411 3.31 22.87 27.57
CA ASN A 411 2.30 21.84 27.89
C ASN A 411 1.94 20.92 26.71
N ASN A 412 2.48 21.18 25.51
CA ASN A 412 2.24 20.32 24.36
C ASN A 412 3.33 19.23 24.28
N PRO A 413 2.99 17.94 24.48
CA PRO A 413 3.98 16.85 24.46
C PRO A 413 4.63 16.64 23.07
N HIS A 414 4.06 17.19 22.02
CA HIS A 414 4.60 17.13 20.65
C HIS A 414 5.39 18.36 20.25
N SER A 415 5.34 19.45 21.05
CA SER A 415 6.14 20.64 20.81
C SER A 415 7.59 20.44 21.25
N PRO A 416 8.58 20.95 20.51
CA PRO A 416 9.96 21.08 20.99
C PRO A 416 10.05 21.79 22.35
N ASP A 417 9.15 22.70 22.63
CA ASP A 417 9.12 23.53 23.83
C ASP A 417 8.93 22.72 25.13
N ARG A 418 8.51 21.43 25.03
CA ARG A 418 8.41 20.50 26.19
C ARG A 418 9.74 20.26 26.90
N PHE A 419 10.85 20.54 26.23
CA PHE A 419 12.19 20.46 26.82
C PHE A 419 12.60 21.70 27.63
N ILE A 420 11.73 22.73 27.68
CA ILE A 420 11.94 23.93 28.47
C ILE A 420 11.06 23.91 29.73
N LYS A 421 11.69 23.98 30.86
CA LYS A 421 11.02 24.14 32.16
C LYS A 421 10.84 25.62 32.46
N ARG A 422 9.60 26.00 32.79
CA ARG A 422 9.28 27.30 33.34
C ARG A 422 9.24 27.20 34.88
N SER A 423 9.95 28.06 35.55
CA SER A 423 9.88 28.24 36.98
C SER A 423 9.64 29.72 37.30
N SER A 424 8.80 29.99 38.29
CA SER A 424 8.55 31.33 38.73
C SER A 424 9.16 31.48 40.12
N ALA A 425 9.97 32.52 40.32
CA ALA A 425 10.54 32.85 41.61
C ALA A 425 9.96 34.21 42.09
N THR A 426 9.51 34.24 43.32
CA THR A 426 9.12 35.47 43.98
C THR A 426 10.19 35.81 45.03
N ALA A 427 10.78 37.00 44.97
CA ALA A 427 11.44 37.61 46.12
C ALA A 427 10.37 38.29 46.95
N GLU A 428 10.57 38.43 48.26
CA GLU A 428 9.58 38.97 49.18
C GLU A 428 8.89 40.24 48.69
N GLY A 429 7.59 40.10 48.30
CA GLY A 429 6.74 41.21 47.89
C GLY A 429 6.88 41.70 46.48
N GLU A 430 7.69 41.07 45.61
CA GLU A 430 7.85 41.44 44.19
C GLU A 430 7.07 40.53 43.25
N LEU A 431 6.74 41.03 42.04
CA LEU A 431 6.17 40.25 40.96
C LEU A 431 7.06 39.05 40.60
N ALA A 432 6.47 37.85 40.53
CA ALA A 432 7.17 36.64 40.13
C ALA A 432 7.79 36.81 38.75
N LYS A 433 9.10 36.59 38.64
CA LYS A 433 9.80 36.52 37.38
C LYS A 433 9.84 35.09 36.88
N ASP A 434 9.50 34.91 35.60
CA ASP A 434 9.59 33.62 34.96
C ASP A 434 11.03 33.35 34.50
N TYR A 435 11.56 32.21 34.90
CA TYR A 435 12.84 31.69 34.48
C TYR A 435 12.60 30.46 33.61
N TYR A 436 13.31 30.41 32.50
CA TYR A 436 13.26 29.32 31.56
C TYR A 436 14.61 28.62 31.50
N ALA A 437 14.61 27.28 31.61
CA ALA A 437 15.82 26.48 31.52
C ALA A 437 15.49 25.13 30.84
N LEU A 438 16.51 24.46 30.33
CA LEU A 438 16.35 23.09 29.84
C LEU A 438 15.88 22.18 30.96
N ASP A 439 14.87 21.37 30.68
CA ASP A 439 14.40 20.32 31.57
C ASP A 439 15.15 19.02 31.33
N GLN A 440 16.29 18.84 31.98
CA GLN A 440 17.11 17.64 31.85
C GLN A 440 16.33 16.37 32.19
N SER A 441 15.39 16.46 33.12
CA SER A 441 14.59 15.30 33.54
C SER A 441 13.69 14.79 32.41
N VAL A 442 13.14 15.69 31.58
CA VAL A 442 12.35 15.32 30.40
C VAL A 442 13.25 14.76 29.33
N ILE A 443 14.42 15.33 29.08
CA ILE A 443 15.41 14.86 28.13
C ILE A 443 15.82 13.42 28.46
N ASP A 444 16.22 13.16 29.71
CA ASP A 444 16.66 11.85 30.16
C ASP A 444 15.53 10.81 30.10
N LYS A 445 14.32 11.24 30.48
CA LYS A 445 13.10 10.43 30.43
C LYS A 445 12.71 10.02 29.00
N GLU A 446 13.02 10.84 28.01
CA GLU A 446 12.83 10.45 26.60
C GLU A 446 14.00 9.62 26.08
N ALA A 447 15.22 9.96 26.45
CA ALA A 447 16.45 9.28 26.01
C ALA A 447 16.51 7.79 26.42
N GLN A 448 15.88 7.42 27.53
CA GLN A 448 15.84 6.00 27.95
C GLN A 448 15.17 5.07 26.94
N TYR A 449 14.34 5.61 26.02
CA TYR A 449 13.65 4.83 24.99
C TYR A 449 14.40 4.81 23.65
N ASP A 450 15.52 5.51 23.54
CA ASP A 450 16.26 5.58 22.29
C ASP A 450 16.81 4.23 21.87
N GLY A 451 16.64 3.90 20.61
CA GLY A 451 17.05 2.64 20.02
C GLY A 451 16.06 1.51 20.22
N PHE A 452 15.06 1.66 21.09
CA PHE A 452 14.07 0.63 21.35
C PHE A 452 12.86 0.74 20.43
N TYR A 453 12.38 -0.41 19.97
CA TYR A 453 11.16 -0.56 19.20
C TYR A 453 10.42 -1.81 19.65
N CYS A 454 9.11 -1.80 19.67
CA CYS A 454 8.34 -2.96 20.11
C CYS A 454 7.26 -3.35 19.10
N ILE A 455 7.14 -4.65 18.91
CA ILE A 455 6.12 -5.31 18.11
C ILE A 455 5.36 -6.26 19.03
N ASP A 456 4.05 -6.30 18.85
CA ASP A 456 3.15 -7.31 19.41
C ASP A 456 2.67 -8.19 18.27
N SER A 457 2.80 -9.50 18.45
CA SER A 457 2.53 -10.45 17.37
C SER A 457 2.10 -11.81 17.90
N LEU A 458 1.23 -12.46 17.14
CA LEU A 458 0.88 -13.87 17.31
C LEU A 458 1.57 -14.79 16.29
N GLU A 459 2.36 -14.24 15.39
CA GLU A 459 3.01 -15.03 14.34
C GLU A 459 4.29 -15.71 14.82
N TYR A 460 4.50 -16.98 14.41
CA TYR A 460 5.68 -17.77 14.74
C TYR A 460 6.76 -17.66 13.64
N HIS A 461 7.90 -17.07 13.97
CA HIS A 461 9.25 -17.19 13.36
C HIS A 461 9.57 -16.65 11.96
N HIS A 462 8.74 -16.69 10.92
CA HIS A 462 9.25 -16.42 9.57
C HIS A 462 9.03 -14.99 9.05
N GLN A 463 8.02 -14.28 9.50
CA GLN A 463 7.62 -12.99 8.90
C GLN A 463 8.20 -11.76 9.60
N TYR A 464 8.77 -11.89 10.80
CA TYR A 464 9.49 -10.79 11.47
C TYR A 464 10.68 -10.28 10.70
N LYS A 465 11.36 -11.15 9.94
CA LYS A 465 12.50 -10.76 9.11
C LYS A 465 12.12 -9.69 8.07
N LEU A 466 10.90 -9.74 7.57
CA LEU A 466 10.38 -8.79 6.58
C LEU A 466 10.02 -7.42 7.21
N MET A 467 9.35 -7.38 8.37
CA MET A 467 8.97 -6.11 9.00
C MET A 467 10.16 -5.35 9.61
N ILE A 468 11.10 -6.07 10.22
CA ILE A 468 12.31 -5.45 10.79
C ILE A 468 13.21 -4.92 9.67
N GLY A 469 13.29 -5.62 8.54
CA GLY A 469 14.09 -5.21 7.38
C GLY A 469 13.53 -4.03 6.58
N THR A 470 12.22 -3.88 6.48
CA THR A 470 11.59 -2.84 5.64
C THR A 470 11.40 -1.48 6.31
N ARG A 471 11.46 -1.39 7.65
CA ARG A 471 11.34 -0.11 8.39
C ARG A 471 12.65 0.44 8.94
N ILE A 472 13.74 -0.29 8.85
CA ILE A 472 15.08 0.14 9.30
C ILE A 472 16.00 0.49 8.10
N GLY A 473 15.48 0.41 6.88
CA GLY A 473 16.16 0.79 5.64
C GLY A 473 16.07 2.27 5.31
#